data_04ec732804fbbbf8f0031c0cf58c153b
#
_entry.id   04ec732804fbbbf8f0031c0cf58c153b
#
_cell.length_a   1.000
_cell.length_b   1.000
_cell.length_c   1.000
_cell.angle_alpha   90.00
_cell.angle_beta   90.00
_cell.angle_gamma   90.00
#
_symmetry.space_group_name_H-M   'P 1'
#
loop_
_entity.id
_entity.type
_entity.pdbx_description
1 polymer ?
#
loop_
_entity_poly.entity_id
_entity_poly.type
_entity_poly.pdbx_seq_one_letter_code
_entity_poly.pdbx_strand_id
1 'polypeptide(L)'
;MSRGLGDVYKRQPYVIEVEVDIGRGLPTFSIVGLGDTAILESRYRVKTALKNSGYPLSPQRIIINLSPAGLRKEGAQYDFPIAVSLMYLSSYLKDPYQKLKQYLWLGELSLSGKLKSVRGLINTAILAKEKGFQGIVIPKENLEEASLIEGIRIIALSSLQEVQEFLLESGFRDDRISIVEEERDFPYDFSEVKGQSHAKRALEIAAAGGHNILLIGTPGSGKSMLAKRVLGILPPMSAEESIETTKLYSISGELNGKRFSWKQRPFRSPHHTTTEIAMIGGGKKMMPGEISLASGGILVLDEMNEFKKSVLEALRQPLEDRVVRITRAMYRLEYQADTILVGTSNPCPCGYAFEKNCRCTATEQYHYQKKLSGPILDRIDLYVEMKRLTEEELLEEREQESSKEIKKRVLSARKMQERRYENCFHNNAKMTQEERKKYCALSEEDKIFFKKALAKLEISARGFTKLLSVARTIADLAGREKLERKDVLEALSYRRKF
;
A
#
# COMPACT_ATOMS: atom_id res chain seq x y z
N MET A 1 12.24 28.78 -19.67
CA MET A 1 11.57 27.46 -19.74
C MET A 1 11.64 26.86 -18.35
N SER A 2 10.54 26.80 -17.65
CA SER A 2 10.47 26.05 -16.42
C SER A 2 9.99 24.63 -16.75
N ARG A 3 10.53 23.61 -16.07
CA ARG A 3 10.16 22.23 -16.29
C ARG A 3 9.21 21.81 -15.19
N GLY A 4 7.99 21.44 -15.55
CA GLY A 4 6.96 20.91 -14.66
C GLY A 4 6.68 19.45 -14.97
N LEU A 5 5.96 18.77 -14.10
CA LEU A 5 5.76 17.34 -14.19
C LEU A 5 4.46 16.94 -14.85
N GLY A 6 4.51 15.86 -15.62
CA GLY A 6 3.36 15.17 -16.17
C GLY A 6 3.02 13.88 -15.45
N ASP A 7 1.82 13.55 -15.55
CA ASP A 7 1.07 12.31 -15.36
C ASP A 7 1.53 11.32 -14.28
N VAL A 8 0.93 11.44 -13.12
CA VAL A 8 1.13 10.56 -11.96
C VAL A 8 0.49 9.16 -12.15
N TYR A 9 -0.28 8.95 -13.22
CA TYR A 9 -1.08 7.74 -13.45
C TYR A 9 -0.32 6.61 -14.16
N LYS A 10 0.95 6.82 -14.57
CA LYS A 10 1.82 5.77 -15.08
C LYS A 10 2.88 5.46 -14.03
N ARG A 11 3.31 4.22 -13.95
CA ARG A 11 4.46 3.79 -13.12
C ARG A 11 5.74 4.60 -13.37
N GLN A 12 5.83 5.32 -14.48
CA GLN A 12 6.93 6.22 -14.82
C GLN A 12 6.35 7.63 -15.00
N PRO A 13 6.61 8.54 -14.07
CA PRO A 13 6.33 9.94 -14.25
C PRO A 13 7.19 10.47 -15.41
N TYR A 14 6.70 11.50 -16.13
CA TYR A 14 7.43 12.12 -17.22
C TYR A 14 7.71 13.58 -16.88
N VAL A 15 8.88 14.06 -17.31
CA VAL A 15 9.16 15.50 -17.24
C VAL A 15 8.36 16.21 -18.32
N ILE A 16 7.56 17.20 -17.94
CA ILE A 16 6.84 18.07 -18.85
C ILE A 16 7.52 19.41 -18.89
N GLU A 17 7.88 19.86 -20.09
CA GLU A 17 8.42 21.19 -20.30
C GLU A 17 7.27 22.19 -20.45
N VAL A 18 7.32 23.26 -19.66
CA VAL A 18 6.38 24.38 -19.73
C VAL A 18 7.02 25.46 -20.57
N GLU A 19 6.57 25.58 -21.81
CA GLU A 19 7.02 26.63 -22.74
C GLU A 19 5.98 27.75 -22.75
N VAL A 20 6.42 28.99 -22.58
CA VAL A 20 5.55 30.15 -22.56
C VAL A 20 6.00 31.17 -23.59
N ASP A 21 5.05 31.64 -24.41
CA ASP A 21 5.23 32.74 -25.34
C ASP A 21 4.32 33.91 -24.97
N ILE A 22 4.88 35.11 -24.88
CA ILE A 22 4.15 36.35 -24.66
C ILE A 22 4.38 37.26 -25.83
N GLY A 23 3.35 37.53 -26.60
CA GLY A 23 3.43 38.30 -27.84
C GLY A 23 2.44 39.45 -27.90
N ARG A 24 2.63 40.35 -28.89
CA ARG A 24 1.68 41.43 -29.20
C ARG A 24 0.44 40.87 -29.89
N GLY A 25 -0.74 41.41 -29.65
CA GLY A 25 -1.98 41.03 -30.29
C GLY A 25 -3.18 41.12 -29.36
N LEU A 26 -4.32 40.59 -29.78
CA LEU A 26 -5.51 40.54 -28.94
C LEU A 26 -5.23 39.76 -27.66
N PRO A 27 -5.60 40.26 -26.49
CA PRO A 27 -5.35 39.61 -25.22
C PRO A 27 -6.02 38.23 -25.17
N THR A 28 -5.21 37.18 -25.21
CA THR A 28 -5.66 35.79 -25.11
C THR A 28 -4.75 35.04 -24.13
N PHE A 29 -5.31 34.02 -23.48
CA PHE A 29 -4.56 33.11 -22.62
C PHE A 29 -4.94 31.68 -23.02
N SER A 30 -4.04 31.02 -23.71
CA SER A 30 -4.25 29.68 -24.27
C SER A 30 -3.27 28.68 -23.71
N ILE A 31 -3.75 27.49 -23.33
CA ILE A 31 -2.91 26.35 -22.91
C ILE A 31 -3.12 25.22 -23.93
N VAL A 32 -2.03 24.74 -24.52
CA VAL A 32 -1.99 23.66 -25.49
C VAL A 32 -1.14 22.49 -24.98
N GLY A 33 -1.29 21.29 -25.56
CA GLY A 33 -0.50 20.11 -25.20
C GLY A 33 -1.30 19.01 -24.50
N LEU A 34 -2.55 18.75 -24.94
CA LEU A 34 -3.43 17.67 -24.46
C LEU A 34 -3.70 17.70 -22.92
N GLY A 35 -3.97 18.89 -22.38
CA GLY A 35 -4.42 19.04 -20.99
C GLY A 35 -5.86 18.58 -20.79
N ASP A 36 -6.17 18.09 -19.57
CA ASP A 36 -7.54 17.84 -19.13
C ASP A 36 -8.29 19.15 -18.79
N THR A 37 -9.54 19.03 -18.35
CA THR A 37 -10.36 20.18 -17.94
C THR A 37 -9.70 20.98 -16.82
N ALA A 38 -9.04 20.32 -15.86
CA ALA A 38 -8.36 21.00 -14.75
C ALA A 38 -7.21 21.88 -15.21
N ILE A 39 -6.45 21.43 -16.23
CA ILE A 39 -5.38 22.21 -16.87
C ILE A 39 -5.96 23.38 -17.67
N LEU A 40 -7.06 23.19 -18.38
CA LEU A 40 -7.71 24.28 -19.10
C LEU A 40 -8.24 25.37 -18.14
N GLU A 41 -8.68 24.96 -16.95
CA GLU A 41 -9.08 25.89 -15.88
C GLU A 41 -7.91 26.59 -15.20
N SER A 42 -6.68 26.05 -15.29
CA SER A 42 -5.46 26.66 -14.75
C SER A 42 -5.27 28.11 -15.22
N ARG A 43 -5.74 28.44 -16.45
CA ARG A 43 -5.68 29.82 -16.97
C ARG A 43 -6.34 30.84 -16.03
N TYR A 44 -7.47 30.47 -15.44
CA TYR A 44 -8.20 31.35 -14.52
C TYR A 44 -7.52 31.38 -13.15
N ARG A 45 -7.11 30.23 -12.62
CA ARG A 45 -6.44 30.14 -11.32
C ARG A 45 -5.11 30.88 -11.34
N VAL A 46 -4.25 30.61 -12.32
CA VAL A 46 -2.93 31.24 -12.45
C VAL A 46 -3.05 32.74 -12.62
N LYS A 47 -3.92 33.22 -13.55
CA LYS A 47 -4.10 34.65 -13.77
C LYS A 47 -4.59 35.36 -12.51
N THR A 48 -5.53 34.78 -11.77
CA THR A 48 -6.07 35.38 -10.53
C THR A 48 -5.04 35.33 -9.41
N ALA A 49 -4.34 34.18 -9.26
CA ALA A 49 -3.29 34.02 -8.26
C ALA A 49 -2.15 35.06 -8.45
N LEU A 50 -1.67 35.21 -9.68
CA LEU A 50 -0.66 36.24 -10.00
C LEU A 50 -1.12 37.64 -9.67
N LYS A 51 -2.34 38.04 -10.07
CA LYS A 51 -2.91 39.35 -9.75
C LYS A 51 -2.97 39.57 -8.24
N ASN A 52 -3.48 38.61 -7.50
CA ASN A 52 -3.67 38.69 -6.04
C ASN A 52 -2.35 38.66 -5.26
N SER A 53 -1.28 38.08 -5.87
CA SER A 53 0.07 38.05 -5.29
C SER A 53 0.93 39.27 -5.63
N GLY A 54 0.38 40.28 -6.35
CA GLY A 54 1.10 41.49 -6.73
C GLY A 54 1.87 41.43 -8.06
N TYR A 55 1.60 40.37 -8.89
CA TYR A 55 2.24 40.15 -10.19
C TYR A 55 1.22 40.21 -11.35
N PRO A 56 0.50 41.32 -11.55
CA PRO A 56 -0.53 41.42 -12.58
C PRO A 56 0.09 41.29 -13.99
N LEU A 57 -0.51 40.47 -14.84
CA LEU A 57 -0.12 40.33 -16.22
C LEU A 57 -0.70 41.44 -17.08
N SER A 58 0.11 42.05 -17.94
CA SER A 58 -0.35 43.02 -18.93
C SER A 58 -1.29 42.34 -19.95
N PRO A 59 -2.25 43.07 -20.55
CA PRO A 59 -3.14 42.52 -21.59
C PRO A 59 -2.34 42.20 -22.86
N GLN A 60 -1.93 40.94 -23.02
CA GLN A 60 -1.10 40.43 -24.13
C GLN A 60 -1.58 39.06 -24.57
N ARG A 61 -1.12 38.62 -25.75
CA ARG A 61 -1.33 37.24 -26.20
C ARG A 61 -0.37 36.31 -25.46
N ILE A 62 -0.90 35.42 -24.66
CA ILE A 62 -0.14 34.41 -23.89
C ILE A 62 -0.50 33.02 -24.43
N ILE A 63 0.52 32.27 -24.84
CA ILE A 63 0.41 30.87 -25.25
C ILE A 63 1.32 30.04 -24.35
N ILE A 64 0.76 28.98 -23.74
CA ILE A 64 1.49 28.03 -22.91
C ILE A 64 1.41 26.67 -23.58
N ASN A 65 2.56 26.09 -23.87
CA ASN A 65 2.67 24.73 -24.42
C ASN A 65 3.22 23.79 -23.37
N LEU A 66 2.51 22.69 -23.13
CA LEU A 66 2.95 21.61 -22.24
C LEU A 66 3.52 20.47 -23.11
N SER A 67 4.85 20.40 -23.23
CA SER A 67 5.56 19.46 -24.10
C SER A 67 5.99 18.19 -23.31
N PRO A 68 5.92 16.98 -23.92
CA PRO A 68 5.55 16.66 -25.30
C PRO A 68 4.03 16.56 -25.50
N ALA A 69 3.52 17.01 -26.66
CA ALA A 69 2.10 17.05 -26.97
C ALA A 69 1.42 15.66 -27.05
N GLY A 70 2.19 14.60 -27.30
CA GLY A 70 1.66 13.22 -27.40
C GLY A 70 1.25 12.58 -26.08
N LEU A 71 1.56 13.21 -24.94
CA LEU A 71 1.18 12.73 -23.61
C LEU A 71 0.01 13.55 -23.08
N ARG A 72 -1.04 12.88 -22.62
CA ARG A 72 -2.14 13.52 -21.90
C ARG A 72 -1.66 13.96 -20.53
N LYS A 73 -1.95 15.20 -20.15
CA LYS A 73 -1.63 15.78 -18.84
C LYS A 73 -2.91 15.94 -18.06
N GLU A 74 -2.86 15.64 -16.77
CA GLU A 74 -4.01 15.70 -15.88
C GLU A 74 -3.64 16.40 -14.57
N GLY A 75 -4.61 17.12 -13.99
CA GLY A 75 -4.48 17.75 -12.68
C GLY A 75 -3.92 19.17 -12.69
N ALA A 76 -3.92 19.78 -11.51
CA ALA A 76 -3.59 21.21 -11.31
C ALA A 76 -2.10 21.46 -10.91
N GLN A 77 -1.27 20.42 -10.86
CA GLN A 77 0.14 20.51 -10.46
C GLN A 77 1.00 21.42 -11.36
N TYR A 78 0.49 21.78 -12.53
CA TYR A 78 1.17 22.68 -13.48
C TYR A 78 0.92 24.15 -13.20
N ASP A 79 -0.03 24.50 -12.34
CA ASP A 79 -0.35 25.90 -12.02
C ASP A 79 0.90 26.65 -11.58
N PHE A 80 1.67 26.04 -10.68
CA PHE A 80 2.87 26.67 -10.12
C PHE A 80 3.99 26.88 -11.16
N PRO A 81 4.46 25.88 -11.92
CA PRO A 81 5.47 26.11 -12.96
C PRO A 81 4.98 27.06 -14.06
N ILE A 82 3.70 27.06 -14.41
CA ILE A 82 3.12 28.04 -15.35
C ILE A 82 3.23 29.47 -14.78
N ALA A 83 2.83 29.66 -13.53
CA ALA A 83 2.89 30.98 -12.88
C ALA A 83 4.32 31.51 -12.79
N VAL A 84 5.26 30.66 -12.37
CA VAL A 84 6.70 31.01 -12.26
C VAL A 84 7.29 31.37 -13.62
N SER A 85 6.94 30.64 -14.68
CA SER A 85 7.38 30.97 -16.05
C SER A 85 6.84 32.32 -16.51
N LEU A 86 5.57 32.63 -16.24
CA LEU A 86 4.96 33.92 -16.56
C LEU A 86 5.58 35.05 -15.77
N MET A 87 5.84 34.87 -14.47
CA MET A 87 6.53 35.86 -13.63
C MET A 87 7.93 36.18 -14.17
N TYR A 88 8.67 35.17 -14.56
CA TYR A 88 10.02 35.32 -15.12
C TYR A 88 10.00 36.11 -16.44
N LEU A 89 9.14 35.71 -17.39
CA LEU A 89 9.02 36.41 -18.69
C LEU A 89 8.46 37.84 -18.56
N SER A 90 7.63 38.10 -17.55
CA SER A 90 7.13 39.45 -17.26
C SER A 90 8.11 40.27 -16.42
N SER A 91 9.35 39.83 -16.23
CA SER A 91 10.43 40.50 -15.50
C SER A 91 10.15 40.73 -14.00
N TYR A 92 9.23 39.98 -13.43
CA TYR A 92 8.99 39.99 -11.96
C TYR A 92 10.02 39.13 -11.21
N LEU A 93 10.67 38.18 -11.88
CA LEU A 93 11.69 37.30 -11.29
C LEU A 93 13.04 37.47 -11.96
N LYS A 94 14.10 37.36 -11.16
CA LYS A 94 15.50 37.25 -11.61
C LYS A 94 16.02 35.87 -11.21
N ASP A 95 16.70 35.21 -12.12
CA ASP A 95 17.29 33.88 -11.89
C ASP A 95 18.77 33.84 -12.28
N PRO A 96 19.65 34.51 -11.49
CA PRO A 96 21.07 34.61 -11.81
C PRO A 96 21.79 33.26 -11.77
N TYR A 97 21.25 32.27 -11.07
CA TYR A 97 21.84 30.95 -10.88
C TYR A 97 21.19 29.86 -11.73
N GLN A 98 20.30 30.21 -12.65
CA GLN A 98 19.58 29.29 -13.54
C GLN A 98 18.79 28.18 -12.82
N LYS A 99 18.28 28.45 -11.63
CA LYS A 99 17.51 27.50 -10.80
C LYS A 99 16.22 27.04 -11.47
N LEU A 100 15.60 27.87 -12.29
CA LEU A 100 14.39 27.53 -13.06
C LEU A 100 14.56 26.28 -13.94
N LYS A 101 15.78 26.02 -14.43
CA LYS A 101 16.10 24.84 -15.25
C LYS A 101 16.67 23.68 -14.44
N GLN A 102 17.31 23.96 -13.32
CA GLN A 102 18.01 22.96 -12.51
C GLN A 102 17.08 22.23 -11.54
N TYR A 103 15.95 22.83 -11.20
CA TYR A 103 14.95 22.28 -10.29
C TYR A 103 13.69 21.87 -11.03
N LEU A 104 13.01 20.85 -10.51
CA LEU A 104 11.72 20.42 -11.00
C LEU A 104 10.62 21.08 -10.14
N TRP A 105 9.63 21.73 -10.77
CA TRP A 105 8.63 22.56 -10.11
C TRP A 105 7.27 21.91 -10.14
N LEU A 106 6.57 21.88 -8.98
CA LEU A 106 5.21 21.35 -8.86
C LEU A 106 4.42 22.14 -7.82
N GLY A 107 3.13 22.27 -8.06
CA GLY A 107 2.20 22.85 -7.09
C GLY A 107 0.89 23.25 -7.75
N GLU A 108 -0.19 23.10 -7.02
CA GLU A 108 -1.47 23.71 -7.35
C GLU A 108 -1.53 25.11 -6.72
N LEU A 109 -2.18 26.06 -7.37
CA LEU A 109 -2.35 27.41 -6.85
C LEU A 109 -3.78 27.65 -6.36
N SER A 110 -3.89 28.23 -5.17
CA SER A 110 -5.12 28.90 -4.76
C SER A 110 -5.24 30.25 -5.45
N LEU A 111 -6.44 30.82 -5.49
CA LEU A 111 -6.68 32.16 -6.05
C LEU A 111 -5.93 33.28 -5.31
N SER A 112 -5.49 33.04 -4.07
CA SER A 112 -4.67 33.96 -3.29
C SER A 112 -3.17 33.83 -3.53
N GLY A 113 -2.72 32.95 -4.44
CA GLY A 113 -1.30 32.73 -4.71
C GLY A 113 -0.59 31.79 -3.72
N LYS A 114 -1.31 31.15 -2.79
CA LYS A 114 -0.77 30.13 -1.91
C LYS A 114 -0.66 28.80 -2.66
N LEU A 115 0.43 28.09 -2.40
CA LEU A 115 0.65 26.73 -2.92
C LEU A 115 -0.17 25.73 -2.13
N LYS A 116 -0.75 24.76 -2.86
CA LYS A 116 -1.53 23.64 -2.34
C LYS A 116 -0.86 22.33 -2.68
N SER A 117 -1.05 21.33 -1.82
CA SER A 117 -0.48 20.00 -2.00
C SER A 117 -0.89 19.35 -3.32
N VAL A 118 0.02 18.57 -3.87
CA VAL A 118 -0.18 17.76 -5.08
C VAL A 118 -0.07 16.28 -4.76
N ARG A 119 -0.73 15.45 -5.57
CA ARG A 119 -0.69 13.99 -5.44
C ARG A 119 0.49 13.42 -6.18
N GLY A 120 1.01 12.28 -5.71
CA GLY A 120 2.05 11.53 -6.39
C GLY A 120 3.42 12.18 -6.35
N LEU A 121 3.67 13.07 -5.41
CA LEU A 121 4.90 13.82 -5.30
C LEU A 121 6.12 12.91 -5.12
N ILE A 122 6.02 11.83 -4.36
CA ILE A 122 7.14 10.91 -4.13
C ILE A 122 7.68 10.32 -5.44
N ASN A 123 6.81 9.99 -6.40
CA ASN A 123 7.24 9.51 -7.72
C ASN A 123 7.98 10.59 -8.49
N THR A 124 7.57 11.84 -8.31
CA THR A 124 8.22 13.02 -8.88
C THR A 124 9.61 13.23 -8.32
N ALA A 125 9.78 13.12 -7.01
CA ALA A 125 11.07 13.26 -6.35
C ALA A 125 12.05 12.18 -6.84
N ILE A 126 11.59 10.93 -6.99
CA ILE A 126 12.38 9.84 -7.55
C ILE A 126 12.79 10.14 -9.00
N LEU A 127 11.85 10.56 -9.85
CA LEU A 127 12.14 10.92 -11.24
C LEU A 127 13.15 12.06 -11.32
N ALA A 128 13.00 13.09 -10.51
CA ALA A 128 13.91 14.24 -10.52
C ALA A 128 15.34 13.79 -10.17
N LYS A 129 15.50 12.89 -9.19
CA LYS A 129 16.78 12.27 -8.85
C LYS A 129 17.35 11.47 -10.03
N GLU A 130 16.56 10.60 -10.66
CA GLU A 130 16.96 9.77 -11.80
C GLU A 130 17.36 10.61 -13.04
N LYS A 131 16.70 11.73 -13.25
CA LYS A 131 16.97 12.64 -14.37
C LYS A 131 18.10 13.66 -14.09
N GLY A 132 18.70 13.62 -12.90
CA GLY A 132 19.84 14.46 -12.54
C GLY A 132 19.48 15.93 -12.24
N PHE A 133 18.22 16.21 -11.84
CA PHE A 133 17.87 17.53 -11.32
C PHE A 133 18.58 17.79 -9.99
N GLN A 134 18.93 19.04 -9.72
CA GLN A 134 19.54 19.41 -8.44
C GLN A 134 18.57 19.30 -7.26
N GLY A 135 17.26 19.48 -7.51
CA GLY A 135 16.24 19.42 -6.51
C GLY A 135 14.84 19.52 -7.08
N ILE A 136 13.88 19.55 -6.16
CA ILE A 136 12.46 19.80 -6.45
C ILE A 136 11.98 21.00 -5.67
N VAL A 137 11.09 21.81 -6.27
CA VAL A 137 10.41 22.94 -5.62
C VAL A 137 8.93 22.60 -5.51
N ILE A 138 8.44 22.51 -4.28
CA ILE A 138 7.17 21.89 -3.93
C ILE A 138 6.37 22.72 -2.92
N PRO A 139 5.05 22.48 -2.80
CA PRO A 139 4.27 23.01 -1.70
C PRO A 139 4.76 22.50 -0.33
N LYS A 140 4.79 23.36 0.67
CA LYS A 140 5.19 23.01 2.04
C LYS A 140 4.37 21.86 2.63
N GLU A 141 3.11 21.73 2.22
CA GLU A 141 2.21 20.65 2.64
C GLU A 141 2.71 19.25 2.22
N ASN A 142 3.58 19.16 1.18
CA ASN A 142 4.16 17.89 0.70
C ASN A 142 5.58 17.62 1.26
N LEU A 143 6.08 18.45 2.16
CA LEU A 143 7.47 18.37 2.63
C LEU A 143 7.80 17.02 3.31
N GLU A 144 6.89 16.53 4.16
CA GLU A 144 7.06 15.25 4.85
C GLU A 144 7.21 14.08 3.85
N GLU A 145 6.33 14.03 2.84
CA GLU A 145 6.36 13.01 1.79
C GLU A 145 7.66 13.06 0.99
N ALA A 146 8.10 14.25 0.59
CA ALA A 146 9.31 14.45 -0.18
C ALA A 146 10.57 14.07 0.61
N SER A 147 10.57 14.33 1.92
CA SER A 147 11.72 14.09 2.81
C SER A 147 12.11 12.61 2.95
N LEU A 148 11.25 11.69 2.52
CA LEU A 148 11.56 10.24 2.44
C LEU A 148 12.61 9.92 1.37
N ILE A 149 12.77 10.77 0.35
CA ILE A 149 13.68 10.50 -0.76
C ILE A 149 15.02 11.16 -0.50
N GLU A 150 16.04 10.35 -0.31
CA GLU A 150 17.41 10.80 -0.13
C GLU A 150 18.10 11.13 -1.47
N GLY A 151 19.11 12.01 -1.42
CA GLY A 151 19.97 12.32 -2.56
C GLY A 151 19.37 13.29 -3.59
N ILE A 152 18.33 14.04 -3.23
CA ILE A 152 17.79 15.16 -3.99
C ILE A 152 17.42 16.30 -3.03
N ARG A 153 17.64 17.56 -3.40
CA ARG A 153 17.27 18.72 -2.57
C ARG A 153 15.79 19.00 -2.65
N ILE A 154 15.23 19.42 -1.54
CA ILE A 154 13.82 19.75 -1.40
C ILE A 154 13.70 21.21 -1.01
N ILE A 155 12.98 21.99 -1.83
CA ILE A 155 12.66 23.38 -1.57
C ILE A 155 11.15 23.48 -1.35
N ALA A 156 10.75 23.78 -0.14
CA ALA A 156 9.35 23.87 0.27
C ALA A 156 8.90 25.32 0.34
N LEU A 157 7.96 25.68 -0.52
CA LEU A 157 7.40 27.04 -0.59
C LEU A 157 5.92 27.03 -0.23
N SER A 158 5.44 28.12 0.37
CA SER A 158 4.04 28.28 0.75
C SER A 158 3.26 29.18 -0.22
N SER A 159 3.97 30.03 -0.98
CA SER A 159 3.34 31.04 -1.86
C SER A 159 4.24 31.45 -3.02
N LEU A 160 3.65 32.13 -4.01
CA LEU A 160 4.38 32.71 -5.15
C LEU A 160 5.39 33.81 -4.71
N GLN A 161 5.14 34.47 -3.59
CA GLN A 161 6.01 35.54 -3.10
C GLN A 161 7.39 35.02 -2.65
N GLU A 162 7.48 33.79 -2.18
CA GLU A 162 8.73 33.19 -1.72
C GLU A 162 9.65 32.74 -2.88
N VAL A 163 9.14 32.71 -4.12
CA VAL A 163 9.90 32.24 -5.30
C VAL A 163 11.11 33.11 -5.58
N GLN A 164 10.95 34.46 -5.51
CA GLN A 164 12.06 35.38 -5.82
C GLN A 164 13.19 35.26 -4.81
N GLU A 165 12.87 35.09 -3.53
CA GLU A 165 13.86 34.86 -2.47
C GLU A 165 14.69 33.63 -2.75
N PHE A 166 14.03 32.48 -3.02
CA PHE A 166 14.70 31.24 -3.38
C PHE A 166 15.60 31.39 -4.61
N LEU A 167 15.16 32.10 -5.66
CA LEU A 167 15.95 32.26 -6.90
C LEU A 167 17.20 33.10 -6.67
N LEU A 168 17.16 34.08 -5.77
CA LEU A 168 18.27 34.98 -5.46
C LEU A 168 19.26 34.42 -4.44
N GLU A 169 18.92 33.38 -3.69
CA GLU A 169 19.83 32.73 -2.75
C GLU A 169 21.06 32.20 -3.48
N SER A 170 22.28 32.58 -3.06
CA SER A 170 23.55 32.06 -3.60
C SER A 170 23.96 30.71 -3.00
N GLY A 171 23.33 30.29 -1.90
CA GLY A 171 23.66 29.08 -1.14
C GLY A 171 22.88 27.84 -1.53
N PHE A 172 23.25 26.75 -0.87
CA PHE A 172 22.55 25.47 -0.99
C PHE A 172 21.45 25.43 0.09
N ARG A 173 20.18 25.53 -0.35
CA ARG A 173 19.02 25.33 0.51
C ARG A 173 18.52 23.89 0.37
N ASP A 174 18.20 23.27 1.47
CA ASP A 174 17.49 21.99 1.55
C ASP A 174 16.58 22.05 2.77
N ASP A 175 15.28 22.12 2.54
CA ASP A 175 14.26 22.24 3.59
C ASP A 175 13.86 20.88 4.17
N ARG A 176 14.57 19.81 3.81
CA ARG A 176 14.30 18.45 4.29
C ARG A 176 14.19 18.42 5.81
N ILE A 177 13.17 17.73 6.29
CA ILE A 177 12.97 17.48 7.70
C ILE A 177 13.41 16.06 8.06
N SER A 178 14.01 15.91 9.25
CA SER A 178 14.19 14.60 9.84
C SER A 178 12.84 14.05 10.28
N ILE A 179 12.41 12.97 9.67
CA ILE A 179 11.18 12.30 10.06
C ILE A 179 11.46 11.56 11.35
N VAL A 180 11.23 12.24 12.49
CA VAL A 180 11.27 11.62 13.81
C VAL A 180 9.99 10.82 13.96
N GLU A 181 10.09 9.52 13.85
CA GLU A 181 8.96 8.63 14.12
C GLU A 181 8.90 8.29 15.61
N GLU A 182 7.85 8.77 16.25
CA GLU A 182 7.42 8.19 17.51
C GLU A 182 6.88 6.77 17.20
N GLU A 183 7.45 5.75 17.83
CA GLU A 183 6.80 4.43 17.88
C GLU A 183 5.43 4.64 18.52
N ARG A 184 4.39 4.67 17.69
CA ARG A 184 3.03 4.70 18.22
C ARG A 184 2.71 3.31 18.73
N ASP A 185 2.41 3.24 20.01
CA ASP A 185 1.83 2.03 20.59
C ASP A 185 0.53 1.72 19.86
N PHE A 186 0.44 0.51 19.36
CA PHE A 186 -0.78 0.05 18.72
C PHE A 186 -1.85 -0.15 19.82
N PRO A 187 -3.07 0.41 19.64
CA PRO A 187 -4.06 0.50 20.73
C PRO A 187 -4.66 -0.83 21.16
N TYR A 188 -4.26 -1.95 20.53
CA TYR A 188 -4.79 -3.28 20.80
C TYR A 188 -3.67 -4.26 21.11
N ASP A 189 -3.79 -5.00 22.21
CA ASP A 189 -2.81 -6.01 22.63
C ASP A 189 -3.39 -7.42 22.60
N PHE A 190 -2.56 -8.43 22.29
CA PHE A 190 -2.95 -9.83 22.32
C PHE A 190 -3.28 -10.33 23.73
N SER A 191 -2.72 -9.69 24.77
CA SER A 191 -3.04 -9.99 26.18
C SER A 191 -4.48 -9.72 26.55
N GLU A 192 -5.19 -8.82 25.83
CA GLU A 192 -6.61 -8.54 26.04
C GLU A 192 -7.53 -9.68 25.57
N VAL A 193 -7.00 -10.63 24.79
CA VAL A 193 -7.77 -11.76 24.26
C VAL A 193 -7.56 -12.97 25.14
N LYS A 194 -8.58 -13.36 25.91
CA LYS A 194 -8.52 -14.57 26.73
C LYS A 194 -8.54 -15.82 25.85
N GLY A 195 -7.82 -16.86 26.24
CA GLY A 195 -7.76 -18.15 25.55
C GLY A 195 -7.31 -18.07 24.10
N GLN A 196 -7.95 -18.85 23.22
CA GLN A 196 -7.71 -18.88 21.75
C GLN A 196 -6.23 -19.09 21.36
N SER A 197 -5.47 -19.88 22.13
CA SER A 197 -4.03 -20.10 21.94
C SER A 197 -3.67 -20.59 20.52
N HIS A 198 -4.51 -21.47 19.97
CA HIS A 198 -4.35 -22.01 18.62
C HIS A 198 -4.50 -20.90 17.54
N ALA A 199 -5.47 -19.98 17.71
CA ALA A 199 -5.67 -18.86 16.80
C ALA A 199 -4.55 -17.80 16.94
N LYS A 200 -4.12 -17.51 18.17
CA LYS A 200 -2.97 -16.62 18.43
C LYS A 200 -1.71 -17.16 17.75
N ARG A 201 -1.42 -18.46 17.91
CA ARG A 201 -0.28 -19.12 17.27
C ARG A 201 -0.36 -19.08 15.75
N ALA A 202 -1.53 -19.33 15.15
CA ALA A 202 -1.71 -19.23 13.71
C ALA A 202 -1.48 -17.80 13.18
N LEU A 203 -1.92 -16.77 13.91
CA LEU A 203 -1.68 -15.37 13.55
C LEU A 203 -0.21 -14.98 13.69
N GLU A 204 0.52 -15.51 14.69
CA GLU A 204 1.96 -15.39 14.80
C GLU A 204 2.67 -15.98 13.57
N ILE A 205 2.28 -17.19 13.13
CA ILE A 205 2.81 -17.84 11.92
C ILE A 205 2.48 -17.00 10.68
N ALA A 206 1.23 -16.51 10.56
CA ALA A 206 0.82 -15.65 9.46
C ALA A 206 1.65 -14.38 9.38
N ALA A 207 1.88 -13.71 10.50
CA ALA A 207 2.70 -12.50 10.60
C ALA A 207 4.18 -12.76 10.28
N ALA A 208 4.72 -13.86 10.78
CA ALA A 208 6.12 -14.23 10.57
C ALA A 208 6.41 -14.64 9.11
N GLY A 209 5.52 -15.39 8.47
CA GLY A 209 5.73 -15.93 7.13
C GLY A 209 5.07 -15.14 5.99
N GLY A 210 4.19 -14.19 6.29
CA GLY A 210 3.38 -13.48 5.29
C GLY A 210 2.23 -14.34 4.74
N HIS A 211 1.70 -15.27 5.53
CA HIS A 211 0.69 -16.23 5.13
C HIS A 211 -0.74 -15.68 5.25
N ASN A 212 -1.58 -16.01 4.28
CA ASN A 212 -3.01 -15.71 4.33
C ASN A 212 -3.72 -16.65 5.30
N ILE A 213 -4.63 -16.11 6.11
CA ILE A 213 -5.34 -16.85 7.17
C ILE A 213 -6.84 -16.63 7.11
N LEU A 214 -7.59 -17.68 7.41
CA LEU A 214 -9.04 -17.63 7.59
C LEU A 214 -9.41 -18.16 8.98
N LEU A 215 -10.05 -17.28 9.77
CA LEU A 215 -10.60 -17.58 11.09
C LEU A 215 -12.08 -17.95 10.94
N ILE A 216 -12.46 -19.16 11.29
CA ILE A 216 -13.85 -19.64 11.20
C ILE A 216 -14.33 -19.93 12.62
N GLY A 217 -15.47 -19.36 13.02
CA GLY A 217 -15.97 -19.63 14.36
C GLY A 217 -17.33 -19.00 14.62
N THR A 218 -17.90 -19.36 15.76
CA THR A 218 -19.21 -18.87 16.19
C THR A 218 -19.20 -17.36 16.46
N PRO A 219 -20.34 -16.66 16.37
CA PRO A 219 -20.44 -15.28 16.81
C PRO A 219 -19.94 -15.13 18.26
N GLY A 220 -19.17 -14.06 18.51
CA GLY A 220 -18.59 -13.81 19.84
C GLY A 220 -17.34 -14.63 20.19
N SER A 221 -16.80 -15.47 19.28
CA SER A 221 -15.54 -16.20 19.52
C SER A 221 -14.25 -15.36 19.45
N GLY A 222 -14.34 -14.05 19.16
CA GLY A 222 -13.20 -13.14 19.14
C GLY A 222 -12.48 -13.00 17.80
N LYS A 223 -13.04 -13.50 16.67
CA LYS A 223 -12.43 -13.45 15.33
C LYS A 223 -11.99 -12.06 14.93
N SER A 224 -12.91 -11.10 14.87
CA SER A 224 -12.65 -9.71 14.46
C SER A 224 -11.73 -8.99 15.44
N MET A 225 -11.79 -9.37 16.73
CA MET A 225 -10.89 -8.85 17.77
C MET A 225 -9.45 -9.28 17.51
N LEU A 226 -9.20 -10.55 17.20
CA LEU A 226 -7.88 -11.08 16.87
C LEU A 226 -7.37 -10.52 15.54
N ALA A 227 -8.23 -10.43 14.51
CA ALA A 227 -7.86 -9.90 13.20
C ALA A 227 -7.31 -8.47 13.28
N LYS A 228 -7.89 -7.62 14.12
CA LYS A 228 -7.41 -6.24 14.35
C LYS A 228 -6.05 -6.19 15.04
N ARG A 229 -5.73 -7.15 15.93
CA ARG A 229 -4.50 -7.17 16.71
C ARG A 229 -3.25 -7.63 15.94
N VAL A 230 -3.43 -8.29 14.80
CA VAL A 230 -2.31 -8.79 13.98
C VAL A 230 -1.31 -7.70 13.59
N LEU A 231 -1.81 -6.47 13.37
CA LEU A 231 -0.94 -5.33 13.04
C LEU A 231 0.13 -5.08 14.13
N GLY A 232 -0.24 -5.26 15.40
CA GLY A 232 0.65 -5.04 16.57
C GLY A 232 1.84 -5.98 16.65
N ILE A 233 1.75 -7.16 16.01
CA ILE A 233 2.82 -8.16 15.98
C ILE A 233 3.65 -8.15 14.70
N LEU A 234 3.28 -7.36 13.69
CA LEU A 234 4.08 -7.23 12.47
C LEU A 234 5.38 -6.45 12.74
N PRO A 235 6.46 -6.78 12.03
CA PRO A 235 7.68 -5.97 12.05
C PRO A 235 7.40 -4.59 11.45
N PRO A 236 8.14 -3.53 11.85
CA PRO A 236 8.07 -2.23 11.18
C PRO A 236 8.44 -2.37 9.71
N MET A 237 8.01 -1.43 8.87
CA MET A 237 8.44 -1.40 7.47
C MET A 237 9.92 -1.01 7.36
N SER A 238 10.62 -1.57 6.38
CA SER A 238 11.92 -1.06 5.96
C SER A 238 11.76 0.29 5.25
N ALA A 239 12.87 1.00 5.01
CA ALA A 239 12.84 2.26 4.26
C ALA A 239 12.26 2.05 2.85
N GLU A 240 12.67 0.98 2.18
CA GLU A 240 12.21 0.63 0.83
C GLU A 240 10.72 0.26 0.83
N GLU A 241 10.25 -0.57 1.79
CA GLU A 241 8.83 -0.89 1.95
C GLU A 241 8.00 0.38 2.20
N SER A 242 8.51 1.30 3.01
CA SER A 242 7.88 2.57 3.31
C SER A 242 7.71 3.44 2.06
N ILE A 243 8.75 3.55 1.23
CA ILE A 243 8.71 4.29 -0.04
C ILE A 243 7.65 3.68 -0.98
N GLU A 244 7.65 2.36 -1.17
CA GLU A 244 6.69 1.70 -2.07
C GLU A 244 5.24 1.86 -1.58
N THR A 245 5.01 1.76 -0.29
CA THR A 245 3.70 2.00 0.31
C THR A 245 3.27 3.46 0.14
N THR A 246 4.18 4.40 0.37
CA THR A 246 3.91 5.83 0.23
C THR A 246 3.54 6.21 -1.19
N LYS A 247 4.16 5.59 -2.21
CA LYS A 247 3.78 5.80 -3.62
C LYS A 247 2.29 5.54 -3.86
N LEU A 248 1.74 4.47 -3.27
CA LEU A 248 0.33 4.12 -3.41
C LEU A 248 -0.58 5.14 -2.71
N TYR A 249 -0.24 5.52 -1.48
CA TYR A 249 -1.01 6.49 -0.71
C TYR A 249 -0.93 7.92 -1.27
N SER A 250 0.20 8.29 -1.84
CA SER A 250 0.39 9.57 -2.54
C SER A 250 -0.52 9.66 -3.76
N ILE A 251 -0.57 8.61 -4.59
CA ILE A 251 -1.44 8.55 -5.77
C ILE A 251 -2.92 8.57 -5.36
N SER A 252 -3.31 7.84 -4.31
CA SER A 252 -4.69 7.80 -3.83
C SER A 252 -5.13 9.16 -3.27
N GLY A 253 -4.20 10.00 -2.84
CA GLY A 253 -4.47 11.28 -2.17
C GLY A 253 -4.81 11.12 -0.69
N GLU A 254 -4.57 9.95 -0.10
CA GLU A 254 -4.84 9.69 1.32
C GLU A 254 -3.77 10.23 2.27
N LEU A 255 -2.65 10.74 1.75
CA LEU A 255 -1.60 11.41 2.55
C LEU A 255 -2.01 12.81 3.00
N ASN A 256 -2.91 13.49 2.25
CA ASN A 256 -3.27 14.88 2.50
C ASN A 256 -3.95 15.08 3.85
N GLY A 257 -3.29 15.82 4.75
CA GLY A 257 -3.85 16.25 6.04
C GLY A 257 -3.89 15.21 7.15
N LYS A 258 -3.36 14.02 6.94
CA LYS A 258 -3.22 13.00 7.98
C LYS A 258 -1.75 12.82 8.35
N ARG A 259 -1.46 12.71 9.65
CA ARG A 259 -0.15 12.21 10.09
C ARG A 259 -0.02 10.76 9.63
N PHE A 260 0.75 10.55 8.56
CA PHE A 260 1.07 9.22 8.06
C PHE A 260 2.28 8.70 8.83
N SER A 261 2.17 7.50 9.40
CA SER A 261 3.31 6.86 10.03
C SER A 261 4.04 6.01 8.99
N TRP A 262 5.22 6.45 8.60
CA TRP A 262 6.03 5.86 7.53
C TRP A 262 6.54 4.44 7.82
N LYS A 263 6.62 4.05 9.10
CA LYS A 263 7.04 2.70 9.52
C LYS A 263 5.87 1.79 9.86
N GLN A 264 4.68 2.34 10.06
CA GLN A 264 3.50 1.55 10.38
C GLN A 264 2.95 0.88 9.12
N ARG A 265 2.81 -0.44 9.18
CA ARG A 265 2.22 -1.19 8.07
C ARG A 265 0.76 -0.81 7.84
N PRO A 266 0.32 -0.76 6.57
CA PRO A 266 -1.07 -0.48 6.25
C PRO A 266 -2.03 -1.50 6.87
N PHE A 267 -3.19 -1.00 7.30
CA PHE A 267 -4.30 -1.82 7.76
C PHE A 267 -5.56 -1.38 7.02
N ARG A 268 -6.12 -2.27 6.20
CA ARG A 268 -7.34 -2.00 5.45
C ARG A 268 -8.41 -3.03 5.84
N SER A 269 -9.60 -2.54 6.17
CA SER A 269 -10.74 -3.37 6.54
C SER A 269 -12.00 -2.86 5.84
N PRO A 270 -12.12 -3.13 4.52
CA PRO A 270 -13.29 -2.69 3.76
C PRO A 270 -14.55 -3.41 4.22
N HIS A 271 -15.66 -2.71 4.19
CA HIS A 271 -16.96 -3.28 4.51
C HIS A 271 -17.40 -4.27 3.42
N HIS A 272 -18.19 -5.29 3.75
CA HIS A 272 -18.63 -6.33 2.81
C HIS A 272 -19.46 -5.80 1.61
N THR A 273 -20.00 -4.59 1.70
CA THR A 273 -20.70 -3.91 0.59
C THR A 273 -19.76 -3.27 -0.43
N THR A 274 -18.45 -3.31 -0.19
CA THR A 274 -17.42 -2.75 -1.10
C THR A 274 -17.58 -3.33 -2.50
N THR A 275 -17.45 -2.43 -3.51
CA THR A 275 -17.53 -2.84 -4.91
C THR A 275 -16.21 -3.44 -5.41
N GLU A 276 -16.26 -4.20 -6.51
CA GLU A 276 -15.07 -4.76 -7.15
C GLU A 276 -14.03 -3.68 -7.51
N ILE A 277 -14.47 -2.55 -8.06
CA ILE A 277 -13.60 -1.41 -8.41
C ILE A 277 -12.95 -0.82 -7.15
N ALA A 278 -13.67 -0.68 -6.06
CA ALA A 278 -13.09 -0.18 -4.81
C ALA A 278 -12.09 -1.17 -4.21
N MET A 279 -12.34 -2.49 -4.33
CA MET A 279 -11.47 -3.53 -3.82
C MET A 279 -10.16 -3.66 -4.62
N ILE A 280 -10.26 -3.74 -5.96
CA ILE A 280 -9.11 -4.00 -6.84
C ILE A 280 -8.50 -2.70 -7.36
N GLY A 281 -9.30 -1.68 -7.54
CA GLY A 281 -8.89 -0.43 -8.17
C GLY A 281 -9.41 -0.28 -9.59
N GLY A 282 -9.07 0.83 -10.22
CA GLY A 282 -9.52 1.17 -11.58
C GLY A 282 -10.44 2.38 -11.62
N GLY A 283 -11.60 2.23 -12.24
CA GLY A 283 -12.50 3.36 -12.47
C GLY A 283 -11.99 4.35 -13.53
N LYS A 284 -12.61 5.52 -13.63
CA LYS A 284 -12.22 6.55 -14.61
C LYS A 284 -10.79 7.07 -14.38
N LYS A 285 -10.39 7.21 -13.12
CA LYS A 285 -9.07 7.73 -12.70
C LYS A 285 -8.02 6.65 -12.48
N MET A 286 -8.36 5.37 -12.75
CA MET A 286 -7.45 4.22 -12.60
C MET A 286 -6.73 4.18 -11.23
N MET A 287 -7.45 4.47 -10.14
CA MET A 287 -6.91 4.56 -8.79
C MET A 287 -6.59 3.18 -8.22
N PRO A 288 -5.63 3.06 -7.27
CA PRO A 288 -5.40 1.84 -6.51
C PRO A 288 -6.64 1.50 -5.67
N GLY A 289 -6.94 0.20 -5.53
CA GLY A 289 -8.00 -0.29 -4.67
C GLY A 289 -7.50 -0.70 -3.27
N GLU A 290 -8.44 -1.16 -2.42
CA GLU A 290 -8.16 -1.54 -1.03
C GLU A 290 -7.04 -2.57 -0.90
N ILE A 291 -6.97 -3.56 -1.81
CA ILE A 291 -5.91 -4.56 -1.78
C ILE A 291 -4.53 -3.97 -2.06
N SER A 292 -4.43 -3.00 -2.96
CA SER A 292 -3.17 -2.30 -3.23
C SER A 292 -2.80 -1.34 -2.10
N LEU A 293 -3.78 -0.66 -1.50
CA LEU A 293 -3.58 0.20 -0.34
C LEU A 293 -3.20 -0.60 0.92
N ALA A 294 -3.51 -1.91 0.97
CA ALA A 294 -3.06 -2.83 2.01
C ALA A 294 -1.65 -3.38 1.77
N SER A 295 -1.01 -3.05 0.64
CA SER A 295 0.32 -3.57 0.30
C SER A 295 1.37 -3.23 1.35
N GLY A 296 2.21 -4.18 1.71
CA GLY A 296 3.14 -4.09 2.84
C GLY A 296 2.50 -4.32 4.21
N GLY A 297 1.17 -4.54 4.29
CA GLY A 297 0.43 -4.68 5.54
C GLY A 297 -0.65 -5.75 5.50
N ILE A 298 -1.84 -5.42 6.00
CA ILE A 298 -2.94 -6.37 6.24
C ILE A 298 -4.21 -5.90 5.54
N LEU A 299 -4.85 -6.83 4.82
CA LEU A 299 -6.23 -6.71 4.34
C LEU A 299 -7.12 -7.61 5.19
N VAL A 300 -8.01 -7.01 5.97
CA VAL A 300 -9.01 -7.74 6.76
C VAL A 300 -10.32 -7.81 5.99
N LEU A 301 -10.82 -9.01 5.74
CA LEU A 301 -12.17 -9.24 5.23
C LEU A 301 -13.02 -9.87 6.34
N ASP A 302 -13.67 -9.00 7.11
CA ASP A 302 -14.57 -9.44 8.16
C ASP A 302 -15.88 -9.94 7.55
N GLU A 303 -16.42 -11.06 8.08
CA GLU A 303 -17.58 -11.74 7.50
C GLU A 303 -17.42 -12.04 6.01
N MET A 304 -16.31 -12.67 5.63
CA MET A 304 -15.91 -12.89 4.24
C MET A 304 -17.00 -13.53 3.38
N ASN A 305 -17.88 -14.35 3.96
CA ASN A 305 -19.01 -14.97 3.26
C ASN A 305 -20.10 -13.99 2.85
N GLU A 306 -20.13 -12.76 3.40
CA GLU A 306 -21.11 -11.75 3.07
C GLU A 306 -20.70 -10.84 1.92
N PHE A 307 -19.41 -10.89 1.51
CA PHE A 307 -18.96 -10.20 0.30
C PHE A 307 -19.59 -10.78 -0.96
N LYS A 308 -19.84 -9.91 -1.93
CA LYS A 308 -20.28 -10.35 -3.27
C LYS A 308 -19.26 -11.30 -3.87
N LYS A 309 -19.74 -12.38 -4.51
CA LYS A 309 -18.89 -13.38 -5.16
C LYS A 309 -17.92 -12.76 -6.17
N SER A 310 -18.35 -11.77 -6.95
CA SER A 310 -17.49 -11.07 -7.93
C SER A 310 -16.30 -10.37 -7.27
N VAL A 311 -16.50 -9.76 -6.08
CA VAL A 311 -15.41 -9.11 -5.31
C VAL A 311 -14.38 -10.12 -4.85
N LEU A 312 -14.83 -11.27 -4.31
CA LEU A 312 -13.93 -12.34 -3.87
C LEU A 312 -13.17 -12.98 -5.05
N GLU A 313 -13.86 -13.21 -6.17
CA GLU A 313 -13.22 -13.76 -7.38
C GLU A 313 -12.17 -12.80 -7.96
N ALA A 314 -12.41 -11.48 -7.90
CA ALA A 314 -11.46 -10.48 -8.36
C ALA A 314 -10.16 -10.45 -7.54
N LEU A 315 -10.20 -10.87 -6.27
CA LEU A 315 -9.02 -10.97 -5.39
C LEU A 315 -8.09 -12.15 -5.76
N ARG A 316 -8.55 -13.13 -6.56
CA ARG A 316 -7.79 -14.36 -6.83
C ARG A 316 -6.42 -14.10 -7.44
N GLN A 317 -6.37 -13.30 -8.49
CA GLN A 317 -5.13 -12.98 -9.17
C GLN A 317 -4.20 -12.11 -8.31
N PRO A 318 -4.67 -11.00 -7.70
CA PRO A 318 -3.82 -10.20 -6.83
C PRO A 318 -3.21 -10.96 -5.65
N LEU A 319 -3.96 -11.87 -5.02
CA LEU A 319 -3.44 -12.69 -3.93
C LEU A 319 -2.39 -13.73 -4.37
N GLU A 320 -2.38 -14.11 -5.64
CA GLU A 320 -1.38 -15.02 -6.21
C GLU A 320 -0.16 -14.27 -6.74
N ASP A 321 -0.40 -13.29 -7.62
CA ASP A 321 0.65 -12.55 -8.32
C ASP A 321 1.26 -11.44 -7.46
N ARG A 322 0.62 -11.07 -6.34
CA ARG A 322 0.96 -9.92 -5.48
C ARG A 322 0.95 -8.58 -6.22
N VAL A 323 0.21 -8.53 -7.32
CA VAL A 323 0.11 -7.36 -8.22
C VAL A 323 -1.29 -7.27 -8.79
N VAL A 324 -1.82 -6.06 -8.83
CA VAL A 324 -3.05 -5.72 -9.57
C VAL A 324 -2.66 -5.15 -10.93
N ARG A 325 -3.19 -5.74 -12.01
CA ARG A 325 -3.00 -5.22 -13.37
C ARG A 325 -4.31 -4.64 -13.89
N ILE A 326 -4.31 -3.34 -14.15
CA ILE A 326 -5.47 -2.62 -14.69
C ILE A 326 -5.14 -2.26 -16.15
N THR A 327 -5.90 -2.82 -17.09
CA THR A 327 -5.72 -2.53 -18.52
C THR A 327 -6.94 -1.79 -19.05
N ARG A 328 -6.73 -0.65 -19.72
CA ARG A 328 -7.71 0.08 -20.51
C ARG A 328 -7.11 0.40 -21.88
N ALA A 329 -7.97 0.71 -22.87
CA ALA A 329 -7.61 0.85 -24.29
C ALA A 329 -6.24 1.51 -24.59
N MET A 330 -5.82 2.50 -23.79
CA MET A 330 -4.55 3.23 -24.00
C MET A 330 -3.58 3.10 -22.82
N TYR A 331 -3.95 2.46 -21.71
CA TYR A 331 -3.17 2.45 -20.46
C TYR A 331 -3.08 1.06 -19.86
N ARG A 332 -1.91 0.69 -19.42
CA ARG A 332 -1.67 -0.51 -18.62
C ARG A 332 -0.96 -0.08 -17.34
N LEU A 333 -1.67 -0.22 -16.23
CA LEU A 333 -1.13 0.08 -14.89
C LEU A 333 -0.96 -1.20 -14.09
N GLU A 334 0.02 -1.17 -13.22
CA GLU A 334 0.30 -2.26 -12.30
C GLU A 334 0.56 -1.67 -10.91
N TYR A 335 -0.21 -2.12 -9.92
CA TYR A 335 -0.07 -1.73 -8.52
C TYR A 335 0.39 -2.93 -7.70
N GLN A 336 1.31 -2.71 -6.76
CA GLN A 336 1.67 -3.72 -5.78
C GLN A 336 0.44 -4.08 -4.93
N ALA A 337 0.30 -5.37 -4.61
CA ALA A 337 -0.77 -5.92 -3.78
C ALA A 337 -0.22 -7.00 -2.84
N ASP A 338 0.97 -6.75 -2.30
CA ASP A 338 1.67 -7.65 -1.40
C ASP A 338 1.15 -7.50 0.02
N THR A 339 0.03 -8.14 0.32
CA THR A 339 -0.66 -8.04 1.61
C THR A 339 -0.88 -9.41 2.24
N ILE A 340 -1.02 -9.43 3.56
CA ILE A 340 -1.52 -10.59 4.31
C ILE A 340 -3.04 -10.47 4.37
N LEU A 341 -3.73 -11.45 3.80
CA LEU A 341 -5.18 -11.54 3.90
C LEU A 341 -5.55 -12.21 5.24
N VAL A 342 -6.34 -11.50 6.05
CA VAL A 342 -6.95 -12.04 7.27
C VAL A 342 -8.47 -12.07 7.05
N GLY A 343 -8.99 -13.24 6.73
CA GLY A 343 -10.43 -13.46 6.58
C GLY A 343 -11.07 -13.91 7.89
N THR A 344 -12.28 -13.46 8.16
CA THR A 344 -13.14 -14.07 9.18
C THR A 344 -14.40 -14.62 8.55
N SER A 345 -14.94 -15.68 9.09
CA SER A 345 -16.18 -16.30 8.61
C SER A 345 -16.95 -16.96 9.76
N ASN A 346 -18.26 -17.00 9.62
CA ASN A 346 -19.09 -17.89 10.43
C ASN A 346 -19.11 -19.28 9.78
N PRO A 347 -19.34 -20.36 10.54
CA PRO A 347 -19.36 -21.72 9.99
C PRO A 347 -20.64 -22.05 9.20
N CYS A 348 -21.73 -21.32 9.43
CA CYS A 348 -23.02 -21.46 8.77
C CYS A 348 -23.83 -20.16 8.86
N PRO A 349 -25.01 -20.04 8.21
CA PRO A 349 -25.85 -18.83 8.27
C PRO A 349 -26.25 -18.42 9.69
N CYS A 350 -26.59 -19.36 10.57
CA CYS A 350 -26.91 -19.04 11.96
C CYS A 350 -25.67 -18.84 12.84
N GLY A 351 -24.48 -19.22 12.37
CA GLY A 351 -23.21 -19.07 13.08
C GLY A 351 -22.83 -20.21 14.05
N TYR A 352 -23.69 -21.16 14.28
CA TYR A 352 -23.53 -22.17 15.36
C TYR A 352 -23.29 -23.60 14.88
N ALA A 353 -22.77 -23.82 13.65
CA ALA A 353 -22.57 -25.19 13.12
C ALA A 353 -21.63 -26.06 13.98
N PHE A 354 -20.75 -25.46 14.78
CA PHE A 354 -19.87 -26.20 15.70
C PHE A 354 -20.49 -26.45 17.07
N GLU A 355 -21.74 -26.03 17.31
CA GLU A 355 -22.44 -26.14 18.57
C GLU A 355 -23.76 -26.90 18.39
N LYS A 356 -24.29 -27.45 19.51
CA LYS A 356 -25.55 -28.20 19.51
C LYS A 356 -26.76 -27.32 19.10
N ASN A 357 -26.63 -26.02 19.17
CA ASN A 357 -27.70 -25.04 18.91
C ASN A 357 -27.85 -24.64 17.44
N CYS A 358 -27.13 -25.30 16.54
CA CYS A 358 -27.25 -25.03 15.11
C CYS A 358 -28.67 -25.37 14.62
N ARG A 359 -29.29 -24.40 13.92
CA ARG A 359 -30.63 -24.57 13.34
C ARG A 359 -30.60 -24.77 11.82
N CYS A 360 -29.42 -24.72 11.22
CA CYS A 360 -29.24 -24.86 9.77
C CYS A 360 -29.27 -26.32 9.33
N THR A 361 -29.96 -26.58 8.24
CA THR A 361 -29.91 -27.85 7.56
C THR A 361 -28.51 -28.09 6.93
N ALA A 362 -28.15 -29.32 6.66
CA ALA A 362 -26.89 -29.65 5.98
C ALA A 362 -26.78 -28.95 4.62
N THR A 363 -27.88 -28.80 3.90
CA THR A 363 -27.95 -28.09 2.62
C THR A 363 -27.63 -26.60 2.76
N GLU A 364 -28.19 -25.93 3.76
CA GLU A 364 -27.93 -24.50 4.05
C GLU A 364 -26.47 -24.28 4.45
N GLN A 365 -25.91 -25.15 5.29
CA GLN A 365 -24.50 -25.10 5.66
C GLN A 365 -23.59 -25.26 4.43
N TYR A 366 -23.90 -26.24 3.58
CA TYR A 366 -23.16 -26.47 2.33
C TYR A 366 -23.20 -25.25 1.39
N HIS A 367 -24.40 -24.69 1.14
CA HIS A 367 -24.55 -23.52 0.29
C HIS A 367 -23.82 -22.28 0.86
N TYR A 368 -23.86 -22.11 2.19
CA TYR A 368 -23.16 -21.02 2.84
C TYR A 368 -21.63 -21.13 2.70
N GLN A 369 -21.08 -22.32 2.95
CA GLN A 369 -19.66 -22.57 2.78
C GLN A 369 -19.21 -22.46 1.32
N LYS A 370 -20.07 -22.84 0.37
CA LYS A 370 -19.81 -22.76 -1.07
C LYS A 370 -19.80 -21.32 -1.60
N LYS A 371 -20.26 -20.33 -0.84
CA LYS A 371 -20.07 -18.90 -1.19
C LYS A 371 -18.58 -18.56 -1.31
N LEU A 372 -17.73 -19.16 -0.46
CA LEU A 372 -16.28 -19.10 -0.63
C LEU A 372 -15.87 -20.13 -1.66
N SER A 373 -15.53 -19.69 -2.86
CA SER A 373 -15.15 -20.58 -3.95
C SER A 373 -13.84 -21.32 -3.65
N GLY A 374 -13.71 -22.55 -4.16
CA GLY A 374 -12.47 -23.33 -4.06
C GLY A 374 -11.23 -22.50 -4.43
N PRO A 375 -11.25 -21.79 -5.58
CA PRO A 375 -10.12 -20.99 -5.98
C PRO A 375 -9.70 -19.89 -5.01
N ILE A 376 -10.60 -19.23 -4.28
CA ILE A 376 -10.21 -18.25 -3.25
C ILE A 376 -9.65 -18.95 -2.01
N LEU A 377 -10.27 -20.08 -1.63
CA LEU A 377 -9.80 -20.91 -0.53
C LEU A 377 -8.38 -21.45 -0.79
N ASP A 378 -8.05 -21.78 -2.03
CA ASP A 378 -6.70 -22.19 -2.42
C ASP A 378 -5.63 -21.10 -2.18
N ARG A 379 -6.01 -19.83 -1.96
CA ARG A 379 -5.09 -18.73 -1.62
C ARG A 379 -4.91 -18.57 -0.11
N ILE A 380 -5.69 -19.28 0.68
CA ILE A 380 -5.54 -19.31 2.14
C ILE A 380 -4.49 -20.38 2.51
N ASP A 381 -3.60 -20.02 3.41
CA ASP A 381 -2.52 -20.90 3.88
C ASP A 381 -2.86 -21.56 5.21
N LEU A 382 -3.55 -20.82 6.07
CA LEU A 382 -3.89 -21.21 7.43
C LEU A 382 -5.41 -21.14 7.65
N TYR A 383 -5.99 -22.23 8.12
CA TYR A 383 -7.40 -22.33 8.52
C TYR A 383 -7.48 -22.57 10.01
N VAL A 384 -8.23 -21.77 10.72
CA VAL A 384 -8.36 -21.85 12.18
C VAL A 384 -9.81 -21.88 12.58
N GLU A 385 -10.20 -22.97 13.24
CA GLU A 385 -11.50 -23.06 13.86
C GLU A 385 -11.45 -22.48 15.28
N MET A 386 -12.28 -21.46 15.52
CA MET A 386 -12.38 -20.77 16.80
C MET A 386 -13.67 -21.22 17.50
N LYS A 387 -13.53 -21.82 18.65
CA LYS A 387 -14.66 -22.18 19.51
C LYS A 387 -15.00 -21.04 20.46
N ARG A 388 -16.23 -21.01 20.93
CA ARG A 388 -16.62 -20.13 22.03
C ARG A 388 -15.89 -20.57 23.30
N LEU A 389 -15.39 -19.63 24.07
CA LEU A 389 -14.79 -19.91 25.36
C LEU A 389 -15.86 -20.37 26.35
N THR A 390 -15.53 -21.32 27.21
CA THR A 390 -16.38 -21.74 28.32
C THR A 390 -16.43 -20.63 29.38
N GLU A 391 -17.43 -20.70 30.26
CA GLU A 391 -17.56 -19.74 31.38
C GLU A 391 -16.29 -19.81 32.27
N GLU A 392 -15.77 -21.01 32.50
CA GLU A 392 -14.52 -21.24 33.25
C GLU A 392 -13.32 -20.55 32.60
N GLU A 393 -13.13 -20.72 31.29
CA GLU A 393 -12.05 -20.06 30.54
C GLU A 393 -12.17 -18.53 30.50
N LEU A 394 -13.42 -18.01 30.58
CA LEU A 394 -13.67 -16.57 30.63
C LEU A 394 -13.35 -15.97 32.00
N LEU A 395 -13.59 -16.72 33.07
CA LEU A 395 -13.33 -16.30 34.44
C LEU A 395 -11.90 -16.52 34.90
N GLU A 396 -11.16 -17.35 34.14
CA GLU A 396 -9.76 -17.65 34.46
C GLU A 396 -8.85 -16.43 34.29
N GLU A 397 -8.18 -16.02 35.38
CA GLU A 397 -7.18 -14.91 35.38
C GLU A 397 -5.78 -15.45 35.08
N ARG A 398 -5.61 -16.10 33.92
CA ARG A 398 -4.26 -16.44 33.45
C ARG A 398 -3.64 -15.23 32.74
N GLU A 399 -2.39 -14.94 33.05
CA GLU A 399 -1.60 -14.00 32.26
C GLU A 399 -1.60 -14.42 30.79
N GLN A 400 -2.04 -13.53 29.93
CA GLN A 400 -2.06 -13.74 28.49
C GLN A 400 -0.78 -13.16 27.91
N GLU A 401 -0.24 -13.83 26.91
CA GLU A 401 0.97 -13.38 26.20
C GLU A 401 0.73 -12.04 25.52
N SER A 402 1.67 -11.10 25.69
CA SER A 402 1.59 -9.75 25.14
C SER A 402 1.97 -9.71 23.65
N SER A 403 1.42 -8.73 22.92
CA SER A 403 1.84 -8.46 21.54
C SER A 403 3.33 -8.23 21.40
N LYS A 404 3.98 -7.66 22.42
CA LYS A 404 5.43 -7.39 22.44
C LYS A 404 6.27 -8.67 22.44
N GLU A 405 5.83 -9.69 23.17
CA GLU A 405 6.51 -10.99 23.22
C GLU A 405 6.38 -11.74 21.90
N ILE A 406 5.16 -11.79 21.33
CA ILE A 406 4.90 -12.39 20.02
C ILE A 406 5.72 -11.66 18.96
N LYS A 407 5.72 -10.31 18.95
CA LYS A 407 6.47 -9.47 18.01
C LYS A 407 7.98 -9.79 18.04
N LYS A 408 8.57 -10.05 19.20
CA LYS A 408 9.99 -10.44 19.30
C LYS A 408 10.29 -11.72 18.52
N ARG A 409 9.44 -12.75 18.64
CA ARG A 409 9.61 -14.01 17.90
C ARG A 409 9.40 -13.82 16.40
N VAL A 410 8.37 -13.03 16.02
CA VAL A 410 8.12 -12.67 14.62
C VAL A 410 9.32 -11.94 14.02
N LEU A 411 9.91 -10.98 14.73
CA LEU A 411 11.10 -10.25 14.29
C LEU A 411 12.30 -11.18 14.12
N SER A 412 12.52 -12.12 15.05
CA SER A 412 13.59 -13.11 14.94
C SER A 412 13.44 -13.99 13.70
N ALA A 413 12.24 -14.51 13.45
CA ALA A 413 11.94 -15.32 12.27
C ALA A 413 12.11 -14.52 10.96
N ARG A 414 11.69 -13.25 10.93
CA ARG A 414 11.86 -12.37 9.75
C ARG A 414 13.32 -12.09 9.44
N LYS A 415 14.16 -11.86 10.46
CA LYS A 415 15.62 -11.70 10.29
C LYS A 415 16.26 -12.94 9.69
N MET A 416 15.79 -14.15 10.05
CA MET A 416 16.28 -15.39 9.43
C MET A 416 15.89 -15.46 7.94
N GLN A 417 14.67 -15.05 7.60
CA GLN A 417 14.19 -15.02 6.22
C GLN A 417 14.95 -13.98 5.39
N GLU A 418 15.14 -12.77 5.92
CA GLU A 418 15.92 -11.71 5.28
C GLU A 418 17.34 -12.15 4.93
N ARG A 419 18.04 -12.80 5.88
CA ARG A 419 19.36 -13.39 5.64
C ARG A 419 19.34 -14.50 4.59
N ARG A 420 18.27 -15.32 4.58
CA ARG A 420 18.10 -16.44 3.64
C ARG A 420 17.88 -16.00 2.21
N TYR A 421 17.08 -14.96 2.02
CA TYR A 421 16.65 -14.49 0.71
C TYR A 421 17.39 -13.25 0.23
N GLU A 422 18.20 -12.62 1.08
CA GLU A 422 18.92 -11.36 0.78
C GLU A 422 17.98 -10.25 0.25
N ASN A 423 16.71 -10.28 0.68
CA ASN A 423 15.66 -9.39 0.21
C ASN A 423 14.60 -9.16 1.29
N CYS A 424 14.42 -7.90 1.72
CA CYS A 424 13.45 -7.51 2.74
C CYS A 424 11.98 -7.69 2.31
N PHE A 425 11.71 -7.66 0.99
CA PHE A 425 10.36 -7.88 0.45
C PHE A 425 9.99 -9.37 0.34
N HIS A 426 10.96 -10.28 0.53
CA HIS A 426 10.73 -11.71 0.38
C HIS A 426 10.47 -12.38 1.73
N ASN A 427 9.54 -13.35 1.72
CA ASN A 427 9.17 -14.15 2.90
C ASN A 427 8.77 -15.56 2.51
N ASN A 428 8.54 -16.42 3.50
CA ASN A 428 8.26 -17.83 3.23
C ASN A 428 6.99 -18.09 2.42
N ALA A 429 5.97 -17.23 2.48
CA ALA A 429 4.78 -17.37 1.65
C ALA A 429 5.06 -17.14 0.15
N LYS A 430 6.17 -16.43 -0.17
CA LYS A 430 6.58 -16.09 -1.53
C LYS A 430 7.65 -17.02 -2.11
N MET A 431 8.08 -18.03 -1.37
CA MET A 431 9.12 -18.95 -1.84
C MET A 431 8.82 -19.48 -3.24
N THR A 432 9.81 -19.43 -4.11
CA THR A 432 9.80 -20.09 -5.42
C THR A 432 9.87 -21.60 -5.27
N GLN A 433 9.68 -22.34 -6.35
CA GLN A 433 9.80 -23.80 -6.33
C GLN A 433 11.23 -24.26 -6.02
N GLU A 434 12.23 -23.51 -6.49
CA GLU A 434 13.65 -23.79 -6.23
C GLU A 434 14.03 -23.54 -4.78
N GLU A 435 13.58 -22.41 -4.21
CA GLU A 435 13.79 -22.10 -2.81
C GLU A 435 13.13 -23.11 -1.89
N ARG A 436 11.91 -23.58 -2.20
CA ARG A 436 11.26 -24.66 -1.45
C ARG A 436 12.05 -25.95 -1.48
N LYS A 437 12.59 -26.34 -2.64
CA LYS A 437 13.46 -27.52 -2.74
C LYS A 437 14.70 -27.38 -1.86
N LYS A 438 15.29 -26.18 -1.82
CA LYS A 438 16.50 -25.89 -1.04
C LYS A 438 16.24 -25.80 0.45
N TYR A 439 15.21 -25.06 0.87
CA TYR A 439 15.00 -24.69 2.27
C TYR A 439 13.95 -25.53 3.01
N CYS A 440 13.16 -26.31 2.29
CA CYS A 440 12.13 -27.21 2.84
C CYS A 440 12.44 -28.67 2.56
N ALA A 441 13.70 -29.05 2.43
CA ALA A 441 14.11 -30.44 2.24
C ALA A 441 13.71 -31.28 3.45
N LEU A 442 13.00 -32.39 3.19
CA LEU A 442 12.62 -33.40 4.19
C LEU A 442 13.57 -34.58 4.11
N SER A 443 13.77 -35.27 5.25
CA SER A 443 14.48 -36.57 5.27
C SER A 443 13.70 -37.62 4.46
N GLU A 444 14.37 -38.67 3.99
CA GLU A 444 13.68 -39.74 3.24
C GLU A 444 12.61 -40.43 4.09
N GLU A 445 12.86 -40.61 5.38
CA GLU A 445 11.88 -41.14 6.32
C GLU A 445 10.63 -40.24 6.43
N ASP A 446 10.82 -38.95 6.50
CA ASP A 446 9.72 -37.99 6.58
C ASP A 446 8.95 -37.90 5.27
N LYS A 447 9.63 -38.00 4.12
CA LYS A 447 8.95 -38.10 2.81
C LYS A 447 8.01 -39.29 2.74
N ILE A 448 8.45 -40.46 3.22
CA ILE A 448 7.62 -41.68 3.25
C ILE A 448 6.45 -41.51 4.21
N PHE A 449 6.68 -40.94 5.40
CA PHE A 449 5.66 -40.68 6.39
C PHE A 449 4.59 -39.70 5.84
N PHE A 450 5.00 -38.58 5.28
CA PHE A 450 4.08 -37.56 4.76
C PHE A 450 3.35 -38.02 3.49
N LYS A 451 3.97 -38.86 2.65
CA LYS A 451 3.29 -39.45 1.49
C LYS A 451 2.01 -40.20 1.90
N LYS A 452 2.09 -40.97 3.00
CA LYS A 452 0.92 -41.69 3.55
C LYS A 452 -0.12 -40.73 4.16
N ALA A 453 0.33 -39.68 4.88
CA ALA A 453 -0.55 -38.69 5.49
C ALA A 453 -1.28 -37.83 4.43
N LEU A 454 -0.57 -37.40 3.40
CA LEU A 454 -1.11 -36.60 2.30
C LEU A 454 -2.18 -37.35 1.49
N ALA A 455 -1.96 -38.65 1.24
CA ALA A 455 -2.93 -39.50 0.55
C ALA A 455 -4.25 -39.64 1.34
N LYS A 456 -4.18 -39.72 2.69
CA LYS A 456 -5.37 -39.75 3.57
C LYS A 456 -6.13 -38.44 3.63
N LEU A 457 -5.43 -37.32 3.46
CA LEU A 457 -6.00 -35.96 3.60
C LEU A 457 -6.37 -35.32 2.26
N GLU A 458 -6.26 -36.06 1.15
CA GLU A 458 -6.56 -35.58 -0.21
C GLU A 458 -5.94 -34.22 -0.56
N ILE A 459 -4.73 -33.98 -0.06
CA ILE A 459 -4.05 -32.67 -0.22
C ILE A 459 -3.50 -32.56 -1.66
N SER A 460 -3.92 -31.54 -2.39
CA SER A 460 -3.41 -31.23 -3.72
C SER A 460 -1.91 -30.87 -3.70
N ALA A 461 -1.22 -30.98 -4.85
CA ALA A 461 0.18 -30.57 -4.98
C ALA A 461 0.39 -29.12 -4.54
N ARG A 462 -0.54 -28.21 -4.87
CA ARG A 462 -0.52 -26.81 -4.42
C ARG A 462 -0.70 -26.70 -2.91
N GLY A 463 -1.60 -27.50 -2.34
CA GLY A 463 -1.79 -27.59 -0.89
C GLY A 463 -0.52 -28.04 -0.18
N PHE A 464 0.22 -28.99 -0.75
CA PHE A 464 1.48 -29.45 -0.20
C PHE A 464 2.59 -28.40 -0.25
N THR A 465 2.72 -27.66 -1.35
CA THR A 465 3.71 -26.56 -1.44
C THR A 465 3.46 -25.48 -0.39
N LYS A 466 2.20 -25.11 -0.12
CA LYS A 466 1.83 -24.17 0.93
C LYS A 466 2.12 -24.73 2.33
N LEU A 467 1.81 -25.99 2.55
CA LEU A 467 2.13 -26.67 3.81
C LEU A 467 3.62 -26.56 4.14
N LEU A 468 4.49 -26.81 3.17
CA LEU A 468 5.94 -26.69 3.38
C LEU A 468 6.38 -25.25 3.67
N SER A 469 5.76 -24.26 3.04
CA SER A 469 6.03 -22.85 3.32
C SER A 469 5.64 -22.46 4.75
N VAL A 470 4.49 -22.94 5.24
CA VAL A 470 4.06 -22.76 6.63
C VAL A 470 4.99 -23.49 7.60
N ALA A 471 5.35 -24.76 7.31
CA ALA A 471 6.27 -25.52 8.15
C ALA A 471 7.65 -24.82 8.26
N ARG A 472 8.15 -24.24 7.14
CA ARG A 472 9.38 -23.46 7.17
C ARG A 472 9.27 -22.27 8.12
N THR A 473 8.13 -21.57 8.12
CA THR A 473 7.88 -20.46 9.03
C THR A 473 7.85 -20.89 10.50
N ILE A 474 7.25 -22.06 10.79
CA ILE A 474 7.23 -22.64 12.13
C ILE A 474 8.65 -22.95 12.61
N ALA A 475 9.48 -23.53 11.74
CA ALA A 475 10.88 -23.78 12.07
C ALA A 475 11.69 -22.48 12.27
N ASP A 476 11.42 -21.41 11.49
CA ASP A 476 12.04 -20.10 11.66
C ASP A 476 11.65 -19.46 13.01
N LEU A 477 10.37 -19.56 13.39
CA LEU A 477 9.90 -19.09 14.70
C LEU A 477 10.57 -19.83 15.87
N ALA A 478 10.96 -21.07 15.65
CA ALA A 478 11.72 -21.87 16.62
C ALA A 478 13.25 -21.72 16.50
N GLY A 479 13.73 -20.82 15.63
CA GLY A 479 15.17 -20.53 15.43
C GLY A 479 15.94 -21.66 14.72
N ARG A 480 15.29 -22.54 13.96
CA ARG A 480 15.91 -23.70 13.31
C ARG A 480 16.15 -23.51 11.82
N GLU A 481 17.32 -23.90 11.37
CA GLU A 481 17.66 -23.88 9.93
C GLU A 481 17.06 -25.05 9.15
N LYS A 482 16.91 -26.22 9.78
CA LYS A 482 16.34 -27.42 9.15
C LYS A 482 14.90 -27.65 9.59
N LEU A 483 14.08 -28.16 8.69
CA LEU A 483 12.73 -28.62 9.00
C LEU A 483 12.77 -29.91 9.81
N GLU A 484 11.91 -30.00 10.81
CA GLU A 484 11.68 -31.21 11.58
C GLU A 484 10.24 -31.71 11.36
N ARG A 485 10.03 -32.99 11.61
CA ARG A 485 8.69 -33.62 11.46
C ARG A 485 7.58 -32.87 12.22
N LYS A 486 7.89 -32.37 13.43
CA LYS A 486 6.93 -31.62 14.25
C LYS A 486 6.45 -30.31 13.57
N ASP A 487 7.30 -29.65 12.78
CA ASP A 487 6.92 -28.40 12.08
C ASP A 487 5.88 -28.67 11.00
N VAL A 488 6.04 -29.77 10.27
CA VAL A 488 5.09 -30.19 9.24
C VAL A 488 3.79 -30.68 9.88
N LEU A 489 3.85 -31.36 11.03
CA LEU A 489 2.66 -31.80 11.76
C LEU A 489 1.88 -30.59 12.33
N GLU A 490 2.56 -29.58 12.87
CA GLU A 490 1.92 -28.34 13.30
C GLU A 490 1.27 -27.64 12.08
N ALA A 491 1.98 -27.51 10.97
CA ALA A 491 1.44 -26.93 9.75
C ALA A 491 0.20 -27.67 9.21
N LEU A 492 0.15 -29.01 9.34
CA LEU A 492 -1.00 -29.83 8.97
C LEU A 492 -2.25 -29.50 9.81
N SER A 493 -2.09 -29.13 11.08
CA SER A 493 -3.21 -28.77 11.95
C SER A 493 -3.97 -27.52 11.47
N TYR A 494 -3.34 -26.68 10.66
CA TYR A 494 -3.92 -25.48 10.07
C TYR A 494 -4.48 -25.71 8.66
N ARG A 495 -4.55 -26.94 8.18
CA ARG A 495 -5.21 -27.23 6.89
C ARG A 495 -6.69 -27.49 7.10
N ARG A 496 -7.50 -27.08 6.13
CA ARG A 496 -8.93 -27.34 6.11
C ARG A 496 -9.14 -28.85 6.13
N LYS A 497 -9.90 -29.33 7.10
CA LYS A 497 -10.49 -30.68 7.10
C LYS A 497 -11.72 -30.61 6.20
N PHE A 498 -11.69 -31.30 5.06
CA PHE A 498 -12.85 -31.45 4.18
C PHE A 498 -13.84 -32.44 4.77
#